data_a2469136af3d09c6e509cc5327c24c1f
#
_entry.id   a2469136af3d09c6e509cc5327c24c1f
#
_cell.length_a   1.000
_cell.length_b   1.000
_cell.length_c   1.000
_cell.angle_alpha   90.00
_cell.angle_beta   90.00
_cell.angle_gamma   90.00
#
_symmetry.space_group_name_H-M   'P 1'
#
loop_
_entity.id
_entity.type
_entity.pdbx_description
1 polymer ?
#
loop_
_entity_poly.entity_id
_entity_poly.type
_entity_poly.pdbx_seq_one_letter_code
_entity_poly.pdbx_strand_id
1 'polypeptide(L)'
;MDPKKYPLEKFSEQDIEDMLPAMKIGILGTVTPEGLPHLTMITTLMASSPSEVAFGQFITGVSKEYIRKNPRTGFLVMGLDKSFWTGRADYTHSTKSGKEYDFYNNEPLFRYNSYFGINTVHYLDLKGQSGKHPLPMNRVIFAAVKTLIGRSLAFRKSKKKVMNEWTQAFITKLDSLKFIGYVDAEGYPVIIPAIQAQCLDSEHVVFSFGAFGDELAQIPPYTPVAVFCMKLSMEDVLVRGTYQGTKRLGGVKCGVVQVDWVYNAMPPKPEQIYPEVPIKTVTEF
;
A
#
# COMPACT_ATOMS: atom_id res chain seq x y z
N MET A 1 -4.09 -19.25 -11.65
CA MET A 1 -5.06 -18.20 -11.17
C MET A 1 -5.70 -18.72 -9.90
N ASP A 2 -5.57 -18.03 -8.75
CA ASP A 2 -6.45 -18.35 -7.61
C ASP A 2 -7.78 -17.61 -7.81
N PRO A 3 -8.80 -18.27 -8.41
CA PRO A 3 -10.09 -17.64 -8.71
C PRO A 3 -10.86 -17.25 -7.44
N LYS A 4 -10.39 -17.66 -6.27
CA LYS A 4 -11.02 -17.35 -4.99
C LYS A 4 -10.68 -15.96 -4.48
N LYS A 5 -9.53 -15.38 -4.90
CA LYS A 5 -9.06 -14.09 -4.38
C LYS A 5 -9.65 -12.90 -5.12
N TYR A 6 -9.73 -12.99 -6.44
CA TYR A 6 -10.26 -11.94 -7.31
C TYR A 6 -11.30 -12.54 -8.27
N PRO A 7 -12.50 -12.91 -7.76
CA PRO A 7 -13.48 -13.67 -8.52
C PRO A 7 -14.23 -12.86 -9.58
N LEU A 8 -14.16 -11.52 -9.48
CA LEU A 8 -14.92 -10.63 -10.36
C LEU A 8 -14.01 -10.03 -11.44
N GLU A 9 -14.43 -10.17 -12.70
CA GLU A 9 -13.70 -9.65 -13.87
C GLU A 9 -14.11 -8.22 -14.23
N LYS A 10 -15.16 -7.69 -13.58
CA LYS A 10 -15.71 -6.36 -13.86
C LYS A 10 -16.13 -5.66 -12.58
N PHE A 11 -16.09 -4.34 -12.60
CA PHE A 11 -16.78 -3.50 -11.63
C PHE A 11 -18.24 -3.34 -11.99
N SER A 12 -19.13 -3.33 -11.01
CA SER A 12 -20.51 -2.89 -11.18
C SER A 12 -20.58 -1.36 -11.34
N GLU A 13 -21.70 -0.84 -11.83
CA GLU A 13 -21.94 0.60 -11.87
C GLU A 13 -21.83 1.22 -10.48
N GLN A 14 -22.35 0.54 -9.45
CA GLN A 14 -22.25 0.99 -8.07
C GLN A 14 -20.81 1.03 -7.55
N ASP A 15 -19.96 0.06 -7.90
CA ASP A 15 -18.53 0.09 -7.53
C ASP A 15 -17.84 1.31 -8.15
N ILE A 16 -18.16 1.63 -9.40
CA ILE A 16 -17.60 2.80 -10.09
C ILE A 16 -18.02 4.08 -9.38
N GLU A 17 -19.32 4.24 -9.08
CA GLU A 17 -19.85 5.40 -8.37
C GLU A 17 -19.24 5.54 -6.96
N ASP A 18 -19.13 4.44 -6.22
CA ASP A 18 -18.56 4.43 -4.86
C ASP A 18 -17.07 4.78 -4.84
N MET A 19 -16.35 4.60 -5.95
CA MET A 19 -14.95 4.97 -6.10
C MET A 19 -14.74 6.40 -6.61
N LEU A 20 -15.78 7.13 -7.04
CA LEU A 20 -15.64 8.51 -7.52
C LEU A 20 -15.22 9.53 -6.45
N PRO A 21 -15.68 9.46 -5.17
CA PRO A 21 -15.33 10.48 -4.19
C PRO A 21 -13.84 10.78 -4.13
N ALA A 22 -13.47 12.06 -4.13
CA ALA A 22 -12.08 12.50 -4.13
C ALA A 22 -11.34 12.10 -2.85
N MET A 23 -12.04 12.10 -1.71
CA MET A 23 -11.46 11.66 -0.43
C MET A 23 -11.59 10.15 -0.26
N LYS A 24 -10.52 9.45 -0.61
CA LYS A 24 -10.38 8.00 -0.45
C LYS A 24 -8.91 7.62 -0.32
N ILE A 25 -8.66 6.39 0.07
CA ILE A 25 -7.31 5.81 0.10
C ILE A 25 -7.16 4.93 -1.13
N GLY A 26 -6.25 5.29 -2.00
CA GLY A 26 -5.82 4.44 -3.11
C GLY A 26 -4.39 3.98 -2.87
N ILE A 27 -4.15 2.68 -2.97
CA ILE A 27 -2.81 2.09 -2.90
C ILE A 27 -2.56 1.37 -4.22
N LEU A 28 -1.49 1.76 -4.90
CA LEU A 28 -0.99 1.06 -6.08
C LEU A 28 0.20 0.20 -5.69
N GLY A 29 0.13 -1.08 -5.98
CA GLY A 29 1.23 -2.02 -5.90
C GLY A 29 1.90 -2.16 -7.25
N THR A 30 3.22 -2.05 -7.29
CA THR A 30 4.06 -2.23 -8.47
C THR A 30 5.21 -3.18 -8.17
N VAL A 31 5.91 -3.63 -9.20
CA VAL A 31 7.06 -4.52 -9.08
C VAL A 31 8.30 -3.75 -9.52
N THR A 32 9.33 -3.72 -8.69
CA THR A 32 10.60 -3.10 -9.05
C THR A 32 11.33 -3.89 -10.14
N PRO A 33 12.35 -3.33 -10.80
CA PRO A 33 13.17 -4.10 -11.75
C PRO A 33 13.80 -5.37 -11.17
N GLU A 34 14.05 -5.39 -9.86
CA GLU A 34 14.60 -6.53 -9.12
C GLU A 34 13.52 -7.54 -8.69
N GLY A 35 12.26 -7.35 -9.09
CA GLY A 35 11.15 -8.22 -8.73
C GLY A 35 10.57 -8.01 -7.33
N LEU A 36 10.91 -6.89 -6.66
CA LEU A 36 10.46 -6.60 -5.31
C LEU A 36 9.13 -5.84 -5.30
N PRO A 37 8.27 -6.04 -4.29
CA PRO A 37 7.03 -5.27 -4.16
C PRO A 37 7.33 -3.81 -3.79
N HIS A 38 6.56 -2.89 -4.39
CA HIS A 38 6.58 -1.47 -4.03
C HIS A 38 5.14 -0.95 -3.95
N LEU A 39 4.78 -0.31 -2.85
CA LEU A 39 3.46 0.25 -2.61
C LEU A 39 3.53 1.77 -2.58
N THR A 40 2.56 2.40 -3.21
CA THR A 40 2.47 3.88 -3.28
C THR A 40 1.04 4.32 -3.05
N MET A 41 0.85 5.39 -2.29
CA MET A 41 -0.44 6.06 -2.16
C MET A 41 -0.78 6.82 -3.45
N ILE A 42 -1.97 6.56 -3.98
CA ILE A 42 -2.53 7.22 -5.17
C ILE A 42 -3.99 7.58 -4.87
N THR A 43 -4.24 8.75 -4.35
CA THR A 43 -5.59 9.20 -3.93
C THR A 43 -6.58 9.30 -5.10
N THR A 44 -6.08 9.44 -6.32
CA THR A 44 -6.88 9.51 -7.56
C THR A 44 -7.27 8.14 -8.13
N LEU A 45 -6.85 7.04 -7.52
CA LEU A 45 -7.12 5.69 -8.02
C LEU A 45 -8.64 5.40 -8.00
N MET A 46 -9.19 5.00 -9.16
CA MET A 46 -10.63 4.68 -9.29
C MET A 46 -10.88 3.72 -10.46
N ALA A 47 -12.06 3.09 -10.47
CA ALA A 47 -12.57 2.43 -11.67
C ALA A 47 -13.05 3.51 -12.67
N SER A 48 -12.49 3.53 -13.87
CA SER A 48 -12.91 4.43 -14.97
C SER A 48 -13.99 3.80 -15.85
N SER A 49 -14.04 2.47 -15.87
CA SER A 49 -15.06 1.68 -16.56
C SER A 49 -15.21 0.31 -15.88
N PRO A 50 -16.16 -0.53 -16.30
CA PRO A 50 -16.29 -1.88 -15.74
C PRO A 50 -15.04 -2.75 -15.83
N SER A 51 -14.17 -2.53 -16.78
CA SER A 51 -12.96 -3.34 -17.01
C SER A 51 -11.66 -2.55 -16.91
N GLU A 52 -11.69 -1.32 -16.39
CA GLU A 52 -10.53 -0.44 -16.38
C GLU A 52 -10.40 0.33 -15.07
N VAL A 53 -9.18 0.48 -14.62
CA VAL A 53 -8.78 1.31 -13.49
C VAL A 53 -7.96 2.49 -14.03
N ALA A 54 -8.21 3.69 -13.49
CA ALA A 54 -7.44 4.88 -13.85
C ALA A 54 -6.89 5.58 -12.61
N PHE A 55 -5.80 6.31 -12.79
CA PHE A 55 -5.31 7.25 -11.79
C PHE A 55 -4.59 8.45 -12.41
N GLY A 56 -4.77 9.59 -11.78
CA GLY A 56 -4.09 10.83 -12.16
C GLY A 56 -2.74 10.98 -11.46
N GLN A 57 -1.77 11.50 -12.17
CA GLN A 57 -0.43 11.77 -11.65
C GLN A 57 -0.25 13.25 -11.34
N PHE A 58 0.03 13.58 -10.07
CA PHE A 58 0.47 14.91 -9.64
C PHE A 58 2.00 15.04 -9.77
N ILE A 59 2.73 14.09 -9.17
CA ILE A 59 4.19 14.10 -9.05
C ILE A 59 4.75 12.85 -9.73
N THR A 60 5.90 13.00 -10.38
CA THR A 60 6.63 11.85 -10.91
C THR A 60 7.28 11.08 -9.76
N GLY A 61 6.85 9.86 -9.54
CA GLY A 61 7.42 8.94 -8.57
C GLY A 61 7.86 7.64 -9.25
N VAL A 62 8.67 6.86 -8.54
CA VAL A 62 9.28 5.61 -9.06
C VAL A 62 8.25 4.57 -9.54
N SER A 63 7.06 4.55 -8.95
CA SER A 63 5.97 3.63 -9.36
C SER A 63 5.60 3.77 -10.84
N LYS A 64 5.63 5.01 -11.38
CA LYS A 64 5.31 5.28 -12.80
C LYS A 64 6.39 4.77 -13.74
N GLU A 65 7.62 4.67 -13.26
CA GLU A 65 8.71 4.03 -14.01
C GLU A 65 8.57 2.51 -13.96
N TYR A 66 8.18 1.96 -12.80
CA TYR A 66 8.02 0.52 -12.61
C TYR A 66 6.89 -0.04 -13.48
N ILE A 67 5.71 0.60 -13.55
CA ILE A 67 4.60 0.12 -14.39
C ILE A 67 4.93 0.11 -15.89
N ARG A 68 5.84 0.96 -16.35
CA ARG A 68 6.30 0.96 -17.75
C ARG A 68 7.24 -0.20 -18.07
N LYS A 69 7.99 -0.69 -17.06
CA LYS A 69 8.92 -1.83 -17.19
C LYS A 69 8.23 -3.15 -16.93
N ASN A 70 7.32 -3.18 -15.96
CA ASN A 70 6.50 -4.34 -15.62
C ASN A 70 5.04 -3.86 -15.46
N PRO A 71 4.15 -4.17 -16.42
CA PRO A 71 2.78 -3.68 -16.41
C PRO A 71 1.91 -4.28 -15.30
N ARG A 72 2.32 -5.38 -14.66
CA ARG A 72 1.55 -6.05 -13.61
C ARG A 72 1.45 -5.19 -12.37
N THR A 73 0.23 -4.87 -11.97
CA THR A 73 -0.07 -4.04 -10.81
C THR A 73 -1.07 -4.72 -9.90
N GLY A 74 -1.00 -4.39 -8.63
CA GLY A 74 -2.07 -4.64 -7.67
C GLY A 74 -2.67 -3.31 -7.23
N PHE A 75 -3.91 -3.31 -6.82
CA PHE A 75 -4.54 -2.12 -6.29
C PHE A 75 -5.39 -2.42 -5.05
N LEU A 76 -5.54 -1.39 -4.22
CA LEU A 76 -6.53 -1.32 -3.15
C LEU A 76 -7.15 0.07 -3.18
N VAL A 77 -8.48 0.14 -3.19
CA VAL A 77 -9.22 1.39 -3.00
C VAL A 77 -10.07 1.25 -1.74
N MET A 78 -10.01 2.22 -0.84
CA MET A 78 -10.79 2.22 0.41
C MET A 78 -11.49 3.56 0.58
N GLY A 79 -12.81 3.53 0.72
CA GLY A 79 -13.63 4.69 1.02
C GLY A 79 -13.53 5.12 2.49
N LEU A 80 -14.01 6.33 2.80
CA LEU A 80 -14.11 6.81 4.19
C LEU A 80 -15.15 6.04 5.01
N ASP A 81 -16.09 5.35 4.35
CA ASP A 81 -17.04 4.41 4.96
C ASP A 81 -16.36 3.11 5.43
N LYS A 82 -15.05 2.99 5.21
CA LYS A 82 -14.23 1.81 5.51
C LYS A 82 -14.59 0.57 4.69
N SER A 83 -15.29 0.75 3.58
CA SER A 83 -15.38 -0.28 2.55
C SER A 83 -14.17 -0.23 1.64
N PHE A 84 -13.75 -1.38 1.13
CA PHE A 84 -12.58 -1.43 0.24
C PHE A 84 -12.74 -2.49 -0.85
N TRP A 85 -12.00 -2.28 -1.92
CA TRP A 85 -11.79 -3.21 -3.04
C TRP A 85 -10.30 -3.50 -3.15
N THR A 86 -9.97 -4.72 -3.50
CA THR A 86 -8.62 -5.10 -3.92
C THR A 86 -8.68 -5.79 -5.27
N GLY A 87 -7.60 -5.68 -6.03
CA GLY A 87 -7.56 -6.34 -7.32
C GLY A 87 -6.18 -6.28 -7.97
N ARG A 88 -6.13 -6.76 -9.19
CA ARG A 88 -4.95 -6.74 -10.05
C ARG A 88 -5.33 -6.23 -11.43
N ALA A 89 -4.41 -5.52 -12.07
CA ALA A 89 -4.60 -4.91 -13.37
C ALA A 89 -3.26 -4.79 -14.10
N ASP A 90 -3.32 -4.70 -15.43
CA ASP A 90 -2.14 -4.49 -16.26
C ASP A 90 -2.12 -3.05 -16.80
N TYR A 91 -1.02 -2.35 -16.59
CA TYR A 91 -0.82 -1.03 -17.18
C TYR A 91 -0.87 -1.11 -18.70
N THR A 92 -1.62 -0.22 -19.32
CA THR A 92 -1.79 -0.15 -20.78
C THR A 92 -1.17 1.10 -21.38
N HIS A 93 -1.62 2.26 -20.97
CA HIS A 93 -1.21 3.53 -21.56
C HIS A 93 -1.40 4.72 -20.61
N SER A 94 -1.01 5.88 -21.05
CA SER A 94 -1.30 7.14 -20.38
C SER A 94 -1.68 8.24 -21.37
N THR A 95 -2.47 9.22 -20.91
CA THR A 95 -2.89 10.37 -21.71
C THR A 95 -2.79 11.67 -20.91
N LYS A 96 -2.74 12.80 -21.63
CA LYS A 96 -2.80 14.16 -21.07
C LYS A 96 -4.08 14.89 -21.46
N SER A 97 -5.09 14.16 -21.88
CA SER A 97 -6.40 14.68 -22.27
C SER A 97 -7.46 13.60 -22.11
N GLY A 98 -8.73 13.95 -22.20
CA GLY A 98 -9.87 13.03 -22.16
C GLY A 98 -10.68 13.15 -20.88
N LYS A 99 -11.73 12.34 -20.78
CA LYS A 99 -12.77 12.43 -19.76
C LYS A 99 -12.21 12.40 -18.32
N GLU A 100 -11.32 11.44 -18.01
CA GLU A 100 -10.73 11.28 -16.68
C GLU A 100 -9.74 12.40 -16.37
N TYR A 101 -9.00 12.88 -17.37
CA TYR A 101 -8.12 14.05 -17.24
C TYR A 101 -8.92 15.29 -16.87
N ASP A 102 -10.03 15.55 -17.58
CA ASP A 102 -10.91 16.69 -17.30
C ASP A 102 -11.62 16.52 -15.94
N PHE A 103 -12.06 15.31 -15.61
CA PHE A 103 -12.67 14.99 -14.33
C PHE A 103 -11.74 15.35 -13.17
N TYR A 104 -10.51 14.84 -13.15
CA TYR A 104 -9.55 15.12 -12.07
C TYR A 104 -9.19 16.61 -11.98
N ASN A 105 -9.01 17.29 -13.10
CA ASN A 105 -8.63 18.69 -13.11
C ASN A 105 -9.79 19.65 -12.78
N ASN A 106 -11.03 19.18 -12.84
CA ASN A 106 -12.20 19.93 -12.41
C ASN A 106 -12.64 19.57 -10.97
N GLU A 107 -12.08 18.52 -10.35
CA GLU A 107 -12.40 18.13 -8.98
C GLU A 107 -11.90 19.21 -7.99
N PRO A 108 -12.78 19.83 -7.19
CA PRO A 108 -12.39 20.94 -6.29
C PRO A 108 -11.28 20.59 -5.31
N LEU A 109 -11.27 19.36 -4.79
CA LEU A 109 -10.24 18.92 -3.84
C LEU A 109 -8.84 18.96 -4.48
N PHE A 110 -8.73 18.49 -5.71
CA PHE A 110 -7.43 18.46 -6.40
C PHE A 110 -7.05 19.83 -6.92
N ARG A 111 -8.00 20.60 -7.45
CA ARG A 111 -7.74 21.90 -8.03
C ARG A 111 -7.35 22.99 -7.00
N TYR A 112 -7.97 22.98 -5.83
CA TYR A 112 -7.81 24.06 -4.83
C TYR A 112 -6.91 23.69 -3.64
N ASN A 113 -6.72 22.42 -3.36
CA ASN A 113 -5.92 21.99 -2.19
C ASN A 113 -4.48 21.61 -2.53
N SER A 114 -4.19 21.23 -3.79
CA SER A 114 -2.84 20.81 -4.16
C SER A 114 -2.03 21.84 -4.92
N TYR A 115 -2.63 22.92 -5.38
CA TYR A 115 -2.02 23.95 -6.25
C TYR A 115 -1.44 23.39 -7.57
N PHE A 116 -1.53 22.09 -7.79
CA PHE A 116 -1.03 21.39 -8.96
C PHE A 116 -2.17 20.61 -9.60
N GLY A 117 -2.33 20.74 -10.90
CA GLY A 117 -3.23 19.89 -11.67
C GLY A 117 -2.64 18.50 -11.91
N ILE A 118 -3.50 17.57 -12.28
CA ILE A 118 -3.10 16.30 -12.87
C ILE A 118 -2.47 16.57 -14.22
N ASN A 119 -1.25 16.09 -14.44
CA ASN A 119 -0.56 16.28 -15.73
C ASN A 119 -0.70 15.08 -16.66
N THR A 120 -1.01 13.92 -16.12
CA THR A 120 -1.10 12.66 -16.87
C THR A 120 -2.06 11.72 -16.17
N VAL A 121 -2.92 11.05 -16.94
CA VAL A 121 -3.77 9.96 -16.46
C VAL A 121 -3.20 8.65 -16.98
N HIS A 122 -3.10 7.66 -16.09
CA HIS A 122 -2.64 6.30 -16.38
C HIS A 122 -3.81 5.34 -16.33
N TYR A 123 -3.84 4.39 -17.27
CA TYR A 123 -4.90 3.40 -17.42
C TYR A 123 -4.36 1.98 -17.27
N LEU A 124 -5.17 1.14 -16.65
CA LEU A 124 -4.84 -0.23 -16.30
C LEU A 124 -6.02 -1.14 -16.64
N ASP A 125 -5.82 -2.16 -17.44
CA ASP A 125 -6.81 -3.20 -17.72
C ASP A 125 -7.04 -4.07 -16.50
N LEU A 126 -8.27 -4.14 -16.00
CA LEU A 126 -8.65 -5.01 -14.90
C LEU A 126 -8.42 -6.49 -15.25
N LYS A 127 -7.76 -7.23 -14.37
CA LYS A 127 -7.56 -8.69 -14.48
C LYS A 127 -8.33 -9.48 -13.42
N GLY A 128 -8.90 -8.78 -12.46
CA GLY A 128 -9.77 -9.33 -11.44
C GLY A 128 -9.80 -8.48 -10.17
N GLN A 129 -10.91 -8.52 -9.48
CA GLN A 129 -11.13 -7.75 -8.25
C GLN A 129 -11.97 -8.52 -7.23
N SER A 130 -11.92 -8.10 -5.97
CA SER A 130 -12.55 -8.80 -4.85
C SER A 130 -14.05 -8.55 -4.70
N GLY A 131 -14.58 -7.47 -5.25
CA GLY A 131 -15.83 -6.85 -4.85
C GLY A 131 -15.65 -5.90 -3.66
N LYS A 132 -16.74 -5.22 -3.30
CA LYS A 132 -16.80 -4.32 -2.14
C LYS A 132 -16.87 -5.10 -0.84
N HIS A 133 -15.92 -4.87 0.07
CA HIS A 133 -15.89 -5.50 1.39
C HIS A 133 -15.81 -4.46 2.49
N PRO A 134 -16.53 -4.61 3.60
CA PRO A 134 -16.34 -3.77 4.77
C PRO A 134 -15.05 -4.15 5.50
N LEU A 135 -14.33 -3.17 6.02
CA LEU A 135 -13.19 -3.40 6.91
C LEU A 135 -13.70 -4.00 8.24
N PRO A 136 -13.26 -5.21 8.64
CA PRO A 136 -13.75 -5.88 9.83
C PRO A 136 -13.17 -5.26 11.11
N MET A 137 -13.63 -4.05 11.48
CA MET A 137 -13.05 -3.22 12.55
C MET A 137 -12.89 -3.95 13.87
N ASN A 138 -13.88 -4.76 14.28
CA ASN A 138 -13.79 -5.54 15.54
C ASN A 138 -12.60 -6.52 15.50
N ARG A 139 -12.41 -7.21 14.38
CA ARG A 139 -11.27 -8.11 14.17
C ARG A 139 -9.95 -7.36 14.12
N VAL A 140 -9.92 -6.18 13.49
CA VAL A 140 -8.75 -5.30 13.43
C VAL A 140 -8.33 -4.84 14.83
N ILE A 141 -9.28 -4.35 15.65
CA ILE A 141 -9.01 -3.92 17.03
C ILE A 141 -8.47 -5.09 17.86
N PHE A 142 -9.13 -6.24 17.80
CA PHE A 142 -8.69 -7.44 18.53
C PHE A 142 -7.29 -7.90 18.09
N ALA A 143 -7.02 -7.86 16.79
CA ALA A 143 -5.71 -8.17 16.23
C ALA A 143 -4.64 -7.17 16.69
N ALA A 144 -4.97 -5.87 16.77
CA ALA A 144 -4.05 -4.84 17.26
C ALA A 144 -3.68 -5.06 18.72
N VAL A 145 -4.65 -5.39 19.58
CA VAL A 145 -4.38 -5.73 20.97
C VAL A 145 -3.48 -6.97 21.10
N LYS A 146 -3.76 -8.02 20.33
CA LYS A 146 -2.90 -9.21 20.28
C LYS A 146 -1.47 -8.89 19.83
N THR A 147 -1.33 -8.09 18.78
CA THR A 147 -0.01 -7.67 18.29
C THR A 147 0.74 -6.86 19.35
N LEU A 148 0.04 -5.95 20.05
CA LEU A 148 0.61 -5.16 21.13
C LEU A 148 1.14 -6.03 22.27
N ILE A 149 0.35 -7.03 22.72
CA ILE A 149 0.76 -7.98 23.76
C ILE A 149 2.01 -8.75 23.30
N GLY A 150 1.96 -9.35 22.10
CA GLY A 150 3.09 -10.12 21.57
C GLY A 150 4.35 -9.26 21.45
N ARG A 151 4.22 -8.03 20.95
CA ARG A 151 5.30 -7.05 20.86
C ARG A 151 5.89 -6.72 22.23
N SER A 152 5.06 -6.36 23.20
CA SER A 152 5.52 -5.92 24.54
C SER A 152 6.31 -7.00 25.27
N LEU A 153 5.90 -8.26 25.13
CA LEU A 153 6.56 -9.41 25.78
C LEU A 153 7.83 -9.89 25.03
N ALA A 154 7.97 -9.54 23.75
CA ALA A 154 9.09 -9.98 22.90
C ALA A 154 10.06 -8.85 22.56
N PHE A 155 9.78 -7.62 22.98
CA PHE A 155 10.63 -6.45 22.67
C PHE A 155 12.07 -6.69 23.11
N ARG A 156 12.99 -6.49 22.16
CA ARG A 156 14.44 -6.48 22.41
C ARG A 156 15.05 -5.33 21.62
N LYS A 157 15.97 -4.62 22.25
CA LYS A 157 16.70 -3.54 21.56
C LYS A 157 17.59 -4.15 20.49
N SER A 158 17.32 -3.84 19.23
CA SER A 158 18.21 -4.24 18.13
C SER A 158 19.50 -3.43 18.13
N LYS A 159 20.57 -4.05 17.63
CA LYS A 159 21.86 -3.38 17.44
C LYS A 159 21.91 -2.51 16.18
N LYS A 160 21.18 -2.91 15.14
CA LYS A 160 21.10 -2.16 13.88
C LYS A 160 19.97 -1.14 13.92
N LYS A 161 20.22 0.03 13.37
CA LYS A 161 19.23 1.12 13.27
C LYS A 161 18.70 1.23 11.83
N VAL A 162 17.97 0.21 11.38
CA VAL A 162 17.38 0.21 10.03
C VAL A 162 16.24 1.22 9.95
N MET A 163 15.25 1.12 10.83
CA MET A 163 14.17 2.10 10.95
C MET A 163 14.56 3.13 12.02
N ASN A 164 14.53 4.41 11.67
CA ASN A 164 14.72 5.50 12.61
C ASN A 164 13.56 5.61 13.61
N GLU A 165 13.70 6.43 14.64
CA GLU A 165 12.71 6.57 15.71
C GLU A 165 11.35 7.06 15.20
N TRP A 166 11.33 7.96 14.21
CA TRP A 166 10.10 8.43 13.59
C TRP A 166 9.37 7.30 12.86
N THR A 167 10.06 6.53 12.02
CA THR A 167 9.49 5.39 11.30
C THR A 167 8.91 4.35 12.26
N GLN A 168 9.66 3.99 13.32
CA GLN A 168 9.19 3.05 14.33
C GLN A 168 7.93 3.56 15.04
N ALA A 169 7.94 4.84 15.47
CA ALA A 169 6.80 5.46 16.12
C ALA A 169 5.60 5.52 15.18
N PHE A 170 5.80 5.88 13.91
CA PHE A 170 4.75 6.02 12.92
C PHE A 170 4.07 4.69 12.61
N ILE A 171 4.83 3.61 12.38
CA ILE A 171 4.27 2.27 12.16
C ILE A 171 3.59 1.73 13.42
N THR A 172 4.06 2.10 14.61
CA THR A 172 3.50 1.61 15.88
C THR A 172 2.18 2.31 16.26
N LYS A 173 1.91 3.51 15.75
CA LYS A 173 0.66 4.24 16.04
C LYS A 173 -0.56 3.45 15.59
N LEU A 174 -1.60 3.41 16.44
CA LEU A 174 -2.85 2.69 16.15
C LEU A 174 -3.73 3.42 15.12
N ASP A 175 -3.58 4.74 14.99
CA ASP A 175 -4.29 5.58 14.05
C ASP A 175 -3.65 5.63 12.65
N SER A 176 -2.50 4.98 12.46
CA SER A 176 -1.89 4.81 11.15
C SER A 176 -2.46 3.56 10.46
N LEU A 177 -2.72 3.69 9.17
CA LEU A 177 -3.13 2.57 8.33
C LEU A 177 -1.89 1.85 7.80
N LYS A 178 -1.90 0.53 7.82
CA LYS A 178 -0.80 -0.29 7.35
C LYS A 178 -1.30 -1.32 6.36
N PHE A 179 -0.51 -1.53 5.31
CA PHE A 179 -0.77 -2.49 4.24
C PHE A 179 0.49 -3.30 4.00
N ILE A 180 0.34 -4.61 3.83
CA ILE A 180 1.43 -5.50 3.43
C ILE A 180 1.25 -5.85 1.97
N GLY A 181 2.31 -5.71 1.18
CA GLY A 181 2.36 -6.13 -0.21
C GLY A 181 3.44 -7.19 -0.45
N TYR A 182 3.14 -8.14 -1.31
CA TYR A 182 4.10 -9.09 -1.84
C TYR A 182 3.79 -9.38 -3.30
N VAL A 183 4.73 -9.98 -4.03
CA VAL A 183 4.50 -10.40 -5.43
C VAL A 183 4.12 -11.87 -5.41
N ASP A 184 2.99 -12.22 -6.02
CA ASP A 184 2.50 -13.59 -6.09
C ASP A 184 3.24 -14.40 -7.17
N ALA A 185 2.91 -15.69 -7.27
CA ALA A 185 3.54 -16.61 -8.24
C ALA A 185 3.25 -16.25 -9.71
N GLU A 186 2.19 -15.48 -9.97
CA GLU A 186 1.87 -14.97 -11.30
C GLU A 186 2.57 -13.62 -11.60
N GLY A 187 3.32 -13.09 -10.64
CA GLY A 187 4.06 -11.82 -10.74
C GLY A 187 3.22 -10.57 -10.49
N TYR A 188 2.03 -10.69 -9.91
CA TYR A 188 1.21 -9.55 -9.53
C TYR A 188 1.46 -9.15 -8.07
N PRO A 189 1.55 -7.85 -7.79
CA PRO A 189 1.51 -7.35 -6.42
C PRO A 189 0.15 -7.63 -5.78
N VAL A 190 0.19 -8.22 -4.60
CA VAL A 190 -0.97 -8.46 -3.74
C VAL A 190 -0.90 -7.50 -2.58
N ILE A 191 -2.01 -6.82 -2.26
CA ILE A 191 -2.10 -5.85 -1.16
C ILE A 191 -3.09 -6.35 -0.13
N ILE A 192 -2.65 -6.45 1.14
CA ILE A 192 -3.46 -6.93 2.26
C ILE A 192 -3.49 -5.84 3.34
N PRO A 193 -4.66 -5.40 3.81
CA PRO A 193 -4.73 -4.54 4.99
C PRO A 193 -4.14 -5.24 6.21
N ALA A 194 -3.16 -4.62 6.86
CA ALA A 194 -2.48 -5.14 8.05
C ALA A 194 -2.42 -4.05 9.14
N ILE A 195 -3.55 -3.40 9.40
CA ILE A 195 -3.68 -2.24 10.28
C ILE A 195 -3.14 -2.52 11.68
N GLN A 196 -3.21 -3.78 12.12
CA GLN A 196 -2.66 -4.27 13.39
C GLN A 196 -1.13 -4.36 13.42
N ALA A 197 -0.43 -4.16 12.31
CA ALA A 197 1.02 -4.27 12.27
C ALA A 197 1.70 -3.20 13.13
N GLN A 198 2.81 -3.57 13.78
CA GLN A 198 3.60 -2.70 14.65
C GLN A 198 5.08 -3.00 14.53
N CYS A 199 5.94 -2.02 14.83
CA CYS A 199 7.37 -2.29 15.00
C CYS A 199 7.62 -3.08 16.27
N LEU A 200 8.35 -4.17 16.16
CA LEU A 200 8.89 -4.89 17.31
C LEU A 200 10.13 -4.18 17.86
N ASP A 201 11.01 -3.80 16.96
CA ASP A 201 12.26 -3.06 17.20
C ASP A 201 12.66 -2.29 15.92
N SER A 202 13.89 -1.79 15.84
CA SER A 202 14.37 -1.03 14.67
C SER A 202 14.62 -1.86 13.40
N GLU A 203 14.49 -3.18 13.46
CA GLU A 203 14.70 -4.09 12.32
C GLU A 203 13.47 -4.93 11.99
N HIS A 204 12.44 -4.98 12.87
CA HIS A 204 11.34 -5.91 12.68
C HIS A 204 9.97 -5.24 12.79
N VAL A 205 9.10 -5.60 11.84
CA VAL A 205 7.66 -5.33 11.90
C VAL A 205 6.93 -6.65 12.17
N VAL A 206 5.94 -6.62 13.05
CA VAL A 206 5.16 -7.78 13.45
C VAL A 206 3.66 -7.52 13.33
N PHE A 207 2.91 -8.58 13.05
CA PHE A 207 1.45 -8.53 12.97
C PHE A 207 0.83 -9.85 13.42
N SER A 208 -0.30 -9.79 14.11
CA SER A 208 -1.10 -10.97 14.44
C SER A 208 -2.07 -11.32 13.31
N PHE A 209 -2.56 -12.56 13.28
CA PHE A 209 -3.48 -13.08 12.27
C PHE A 209 -4.96 -12.90 12.63
N GLY A 210 -5.29 -11.99 13.54
CA GLY A 210 -6.67 -11.78 14.00
C GLY A 210 -7.58 -11.11 12.96
N ALA A 211 -7.02 -10.27 12.09
CA ALA A 211 -7.68 -9.70 10.92
C ALA A 211 -6.90 -10.05 9.67
N PHE A 212 -7.59 -10.35 8.57
CA PHE A 212 -6.99 -10.78 7.29
C PHE A 212 -6.03 -11.96 7.47
N GLY A 213 -6.33 -12.85 8.44
CA GLY A 213 -5.42 -13.93 8.83
C GLY A 213 -5.22 -14.97 7.73
N ASP A 214 -6.25 -15.27 6.96
CA ASP A 214 -6.18 -16.23 5.87
C ASP A 214 -5.33 -15.70 4.72
N GLU A 215 -5.48 -14.42 4.38
CA GLU A 215 -4.70 -13.75 3.35
C GLU A 215 -3.23 -13.58 3.77
N LEU A 216 -3.01 -13.15 5.02
CA LEU A 216 -1.66 -13.01 5.58
C LEU A 216 -0.93 -14.36 5.71
N ALA A 217 -1.66 -15.45 5.94
CA ALA A 217 -1.10 -16.79 6.02
C ALA A 217 -0.68 -17.36 4.66
N GLN A 218 -1.18 -16.81 3.55
CA GLN A 218 -0.78 -17.18 2.20
C GLN A 218 0.59 -16.64 1.80
N ILE A 219 1.14 -15.65 2.53
CA ILE A 219 2.49 -15.14 2.25
C ILE A 219 3.50 -16.25 2.53
N PRO A 220 4.24 -16.73 1.53
CA PRO A 220 5.24 -17.77 1.76
C PRO A 220 6.37 -17.27 2.67
N PRO A 221 6.91 -18.07 3.58
CA PRO A 221 8.10 -17.70 4.33
C PRO A 221 9.27 -17.34 3.39
N TYR A 222 10.09 -16.40 3.85
CA TYR A 222 11.26 -15.86 3.10
C TYR A 222 10.90 -15.11 1.82
N THR A 223 9.63 -14.73 1.64
CA THR A 223 9.20 -13.86 0.54
C THR A 223 9.56 -12.40 0.83
N PRO A 224 10.08 -11.65 -0.16
CA PRO A 224 10.19 -10.20 -0.06
C PRO A 224 8.81 -9.56 0.12
N VAL A 225 8.67 -8.69 1.10
CA VAL A 225 7.42 -7.97 1.38
C VAL A 225 7.67 -6.47 1.56
N ALA A 226 6.68 -5.68 1.22
CA ALA A 226 6.62 -4.26 1.50
C ALA A 226 5.57 -3.99 2.58
N VAL A 227 5.88 -3.16 3.56
CA VAL A 227 4.92 -2.66 4.55
C VAL A 227 4.79 -1.17 4.33
N PHE A 228 3.62 -0.75 3.87
CA PHE A 228 3.29 0.65 3.64
C PHE A 228 2.46 1.16 4.81
N CYS A 229 2.90 2.22 5.43
CA CYS A 229 2.23 2.87 6.55
C CYS A 229 1.87 4.31 6.15
N MET A 230 0.62 4.71 6.39
CA MET A 230 0.14 6.04 6.05
C MET A 230 -0.87 6.59 7.06
N LYS A 231 -1.08 7.89 7.01
CA LYS A 231 -2.19 8.61 7.66
C LYS A 231 -3.01 9.42 6.66
N LEU A 232 -4.24 9.76 7.02
CA LEU A 232 -5.08 10.67 6.24
C LEU A 232 -4.51 12.10 6.16
N SER A 233 -3.56 12.45 7.02
CA SER A 233 -2.76 13.69 6.96
C SER A 233 -1.69 13.68 5.86
N MET A 234 -1.67 12.66 4.99
CA MET A 234 -0.75 12.49 3.88
C MET A 234 0.70 12.17 4.28
N GLU A 235 0.92 11.85 5.55
CA GLU A 235 2.20 11.28 5.99
C GLU A 235 2.25 9.80 5.60
N ASP A 236 3.37 9.36 5.05
CA ASP A 236 3.58 7.95 4.72
C ASP A 236 5.05 7.50 4.81
N VAL A 237 5.24 6.20 4.89
CA VAL A 237 6.55 5.54 4.80
C VAL A 237 6.37 4.14 4.24
N LEU A 238 7.28 3.75 3.39
CA LEU A 238 7.38 2.38 2.87
C LEU A 238 8.62 1.70 3.45
N VAL A 239 8.44 0.55 4.07
CA VAL A 239 9.56 -0.31 4.45
C VAL A 239 9.47 -1.62 3.67
N ARG A 240 10.61 -2.16 3.28
CA ARG A 240 10.72 -3.48 2.66
C ARG A 240 11.62 -4.37 3.48
N GLY A 241 11.43 -5.67 3.32
CA GLY A 241 12.24 -6.68 3.96
C GLY A 241 11.75 -8.07 3.61
N THR A 242 12.21 -9.04 4.39
CA THR A 242 11.89 -10.45 4.19
C THR A 242 10.90 -10.93 5.25
N TYR A 243 9.81 -11.54 4.82
CA TYR A 243 8.88 -12.22 5.73
C TYR A 243 9.53 -13.47 6.31
N GLN A 244 9.80 -13.48 7.62
CA GLN A 244 10.46 -14.57 8.33
C GLN A 244 9.52 -15.73 8.70
N GLY A 245 8.28 -15.71 8.17
CA GLY A 245 7.25 -16.64 8.57
C GLY A 245 6.62 -16.30 9.92
N THR A 246 5.96 -17.28 10.50
CA THR A 246 5.22 -17.15 11.78
C THR A 246 6.09 -17.50 12.97
N LYS A 247 6.07 -16.65 14.00
CA LYS A 247 6.71 -16.89 15.30
C LYS A 247 5.71 -16.70 16.45
N ARG A 248 5.96 -17.33 17.58
CA ARG A 248 5.22 -17.06 18.82
C ARG A 248 5.96 -15.99 19.64
N LEU A 249 5.33 -14.84 19.79
CA LEU A 249 5.84 -13.70 20.57
C LEU A 249 4.96 -13.55 21.81
N GLY A 250 5.53 -13.76 23.00
CA GLY A 250 4.75 -13.74 24.25
C GLY A 250 3.51 -14.64 24.21
N GLY A 251 3.59 -15.81 23.55
CA GLY A 251 2.45 -16.74 23.38
C GLY A 251 1.53 -16.40 22.20
N VAL A 252 1.59 -15.19 21.62
CA VAL A 252 0.78 -14.77 20.47
C VAL A 252 1.44 -15.22 19.17
N LYS A 253 0.65 -15.83 18.27
CA LYS A 253 1.08 -16.16 16.91
C LYS A 253 1.18 -14.88 16.08
N CYS A 254 2.37 -14.52 15.65
CA CYS A 254 2.65 -13.32 14.85
C CYS A 254 3.45 -13.67 13.59
N GLY A 255 3.14 -12.98 12.49
CA GLY A 255 4.05 -12.87 11.35
C GLY A 255 5.15 -11.86 11.68
N VAL A 256 6.35 -12.12 11.18
CA VAL A 256 7.53 -11.26 11.42
C VAL A 256 8.16 -10.88 10.09
N VAL A 257 8.35 -9.60 9.87
CA VAL A 257 9.08 -9.05 8.71
C VAL A 257 10.41 -8.50 9.22
N GLN A 258 11.50 -8.98 8.69
CA GLN A 258 12.83 -8.41 8.91
C GLN A 258 13.05 -7.33 7.87
N VAL A 259 13.10 -6.09 8.31
CA VAL A 259 13.25 -4.89 7.47
C VAL A 259 14.73 -4.68 7.12
N ASP A 260 15.01 -4.38 5.86
CA ASP A 260 16.33 -4.09 5.35
C ASP A 260 16.38 -2.82 4.48
N TRP A 261 15.21 -2.20 4.20
CA TRP A 261 15.10 -1.02 3.37
C TRP A 261 13.95 -0.11 3.84
N VAL A 262 14.21 1.20 3.84
CA VAL A 262 13.24 2.23 4.24
C VAL A 262 13.22 3.33 3.19
N TYR A 263 12.03 3.77 2.80
CA TYR A 263 11.80 4.77 1.78
C TYR A 263 10.77 5.81 2.25
N ASN A 264 11.12 7.07 2.10
CA ASN A 264 10.19 8.18 2.26
C ASN A 264 9.48 8.42 0.92
N ALA A 265 8.17 8.24 0.89
CA ALA A 265 7.38 8.51 -0.30
C ALA A 265 6.79 9.93 -0.33
N MET A 266 6.97 10.70 0.73
CA MET A 266 6.41 12.05 0.89
C MET A 266 7.13 13.09 0.04
N PRO A 267 6.39 14.12 -0.45
CA PRO A 267 7.04 15.30 -1.04
C PRO A 267 7.90 16.03 0.01
N PRO A 268 8.82 16.91 -0.39
CA PRO A 268 9.03 17.35 -1.77
C PRO A 268 9.80 16.37 -2.64
N LYS A 269 10.57 15.46 -2.05
CA LYS A 269 11.39 14.51 -2.80
C LYS A 269 11.30 13.11 -2.18
N PRO A 270 10.59 12.20 -2.84
CA PRO A 270 10.62 10.80 -2.43
C PRO A 270 12.04 10.22 -2.57
N GLU A 271 12.57 9.66 -1.49
CA GLU A 271 13.95 9.15 -1.49
C GLU A 271 14.13 7.98 -0.49
N GLN A 272 15.12 7.13 -0.78
CA GLN A 272 15.54 6.08 0.15
C GLN A 272 16.14 6.71 1.41
N ILE A 273 15.75 6.19 2.58
CA ILE A 273 16.30 6.56 3.89
C ILE A 273 17.33 5.53 4.34
N TYR A 274 17.05 4.25 4.12
CA TYR A 274 17.93 3.17 4.49
C TYR A 274 17.97 2.09 3.39
N PRO A 275 19.13 1.51 3.02
CA PRO A 275 20.48 1.94 3.44
C PRO A 275 20.75 3.43 3.26
N GLU A 276 21.56 4.02 4.14
CA GLU A 276 21.79 5.46 4.15
C GLU A 276 22.28 5.97 2.79
N VAL A 277 21.70 7.09 2.35
CA VAL A 277 22.13 7.85 1.17
C VAL A 277 22.54 9.26 1.60
N PRO A 278 23.48 9.91 0.90
CA PRO A 278 23.85 11.28 1.21
C PRO A 278 22.64 12.22 1.11
N ILE A 279 22.37 12.97 2.16
CA ILE A 279 21.31 13.97 2.17
C ILE A 279 21.73 15.12 1.24
N LYS A 280 20.87 15.42 0.27
CA LYS A 280 21.02 16.56 -0.64
C LYS A 280 19.95 17.59 -0.32
N THR A 281 20.34 18.84 -0.18
CA THR A 281 19.39 19.95 -0.06
C THR A 281 18.57 20.04 -1.34
N VAL A 282 17.25 20.16 -1.20
CA VAL A 282 16.36 20.44 -2.32
C VAL A 282 16.40 21.94 -2.59
N THR A 283 16.99 22.34 -3.70
CA THR A 283 17.15 23.74 -4.10
C THR A 283 16.21 24.14 -5.24
N GLU A 284 15.58 23.15 -5.91
CA GLU A 284 14.62 23.34 -7.00
C GLU A 284 13.43 22.39 -6.79
N PHE A 285 12.21 22.88 -7.08
CA PHE A 285 10.94 22.16 -6.92
C PHE A 285 10.29 21.87 -8.28
#